data_a0ad5a1fac3876b686e921f1d4a76df7
#
_entry.id   a0ad5a1fac3876b686e921f1d4a76df7
#
_cell.length_a   1.000
_cell.length_b   1.000
_cell.length_c   1.000
_cell.angle_alpha   90.00
_cell.angle_beta   90.00
_cell.angle_gamma   90.00
#
_symmetry.space_group_name_H-M   'P 1'
#
loop_
_entity.id
_entity.type
_entity.pdbx_description
1 polymer ?
#
loop_
_entity_poly.entity_id
_entity_poly.type
_entity_poly.pdbx_seq_one_letter_code
_entity_poly.pdbx_strand_id
1 'polypeptide(L)'
;MGIGPAFDTETLRQGIEGRNASALLSLYADDAEIRVIDRNSQPSHPTVMHGQSEISKMLNDVYGRDMTHKLEQCVIQGDHIAYTESCQYPDGVRVMASSMASLKDGKIIDHTVVQAWDE
;
A
#
# COMPACT_ATOMS: atom_id res chain seq x y z
N MET A 1 -13.17 -26.88 -9.29
CA MET A 1 -12.88 -25.47 -9.53
C MET A 1 -11.86 -24.98 -8.52
N GLY A 2 -10.68 -24.64 -8.99
CA GLY A 2 -9.65 -24.13 -8.11
C GLY A 2 -9.90 -22.66 -7.81
N ILE A 3 -10.27 -22.37 -6.57
CA ILE A 3 -10.29 -20.99 -6.12
C ILE A 3 -8.98 -20.79 -5.37
N GLY A 4 -8.12 -19.94 -5.93
CA GLY A 4 -6.89 -19.58 -5.24
C GLY A 4 -7.19 -18.84 -3.93
N PRO A 5 -6.19 -18.63 -3.09
CA PRO A 5 -6.35 -17.84 -1.87
C PRO A 5 -6.91 -16.47 -2.19
N ALA A 6 -7.89 -16.03 -1.42
CA ALA A 6 -8.43 -14.67 -1.55
C ALA A 6 -7.47 -13.69 -0.92
N PHE A 7 -7.46 -12.46 -1.45
CA PHE A 7 -6.73 -11.37 -0.82
C PHE A 7 -7.37 -11.01 0.53
N ASP A 8 -6.56 -10.85 1.56
CA ASP A 8 -7.04 -10.62 2.93
C ASP A 8 -7.22 -9.12 3.18
N THR A 9 -8.43 -8.62 2.88
CA THR A 9 -8.78 -7.20 3.07
C THR A 9 -8.80 -6.80 4.54
N GLU A 10 -9.12 -7.72 5.44
CA GLU A 10 -9.11 -7.40 6.87
C GLU A 10 -7.70 -7.17 7.38
N THR A 11 -6.73 -7.98 6.93
CA THR A 11 -5.32 -7.75 7.24
C THR A 11 -4.84 -6.41 6.66
N LEU A 12 -5.30 -6.04 5.46
CA LEU A 12 -4.99 -4.74 4.88
C LEU A 12 -5.48 -3.61 5.79
N ARG A 13 -6.75 -3.67 6.22
CA ARG A 13 -7.33 -2.65 7.10
C ARG A 13 -6.59 -2.57 8.43
N GLN A 14 -6.38 -3.70 9.07
CA GLN A 14 -5.71 -3.76 10.36
C GLN A 14 -4.26 -3.29 10.27
N GLY A 15 -3.57 -3.65 9.19
CA GLY A 15 -2.19 -3.22 8.95
C GLY A 15 -2.08 -1.72 8.76
N ILE A 16 -2.99 -1.14 7.98
CA ILE A 16 -3.02 0.30 7.71
C ILE A 16 -3.39 1.06 8.99
N GLU A 17 -4.53 0.76 9.58
CA GLU A 17 -5.07 1.53 10.71
C GLU A 17 -4.31 1.27 11.99
N GLY A 18 -3.78 0.07 12.16
CA GLY A 18 -2.95 -0.29 13.32
C GLY A 18 -1.47 0.01 13.15
N ARG A 19 -1.05 0.57 12.03
CA ARG A 19 0.36 0.87 11.72
C ARG A 19 1.25 -0.37 11.90
N ASN A 20 0.82 -1.48 11.33
CA ASN A 20 1.52 -2.76 11.44
C ASN A 20 2.21 -3.11 10.14
N ALA A 21 3.47 -2.72 10.00
CA ALA A 21 4.24 -2.92 8.79
C ALA A 21 4.40 -4.41 8.44
N SER A 22 4.60 -5.28 9.43
CA SER A 22 4.79 -6.70 9.15
C SER A 22 3.50 -7.38 8.66
N ALA A 23 2.33 -6.95 9.17
CA ALA A 23 1.06 -7.43 8.66
C ALA A 23 0.88 -7.02 7.19
N LEU A 24 1.21 -5.77 6.86
CA LEU A 24 1.13 -5.29 5.48
C LEU A 24 2.12 -6.03 4.58
N LEU A 25 3.34 -6.27 5.04
CA LEU A 25 4.34 -7.00 4.27
C LEU A 25 3.85 -8.40 3.90
N SER A 26 3.09 -9.05 4.78
CA SER A 26 2.56 -10.38 4.51
C SER A 26 1.60 -10.44 3.33
N LEU A 27 1.09 -9.28 2.88
CA LEU A 27 0.18 -9.21 1.74
C LEU A 27 0.90 -9.19 0.39
N TYR A 28 2.22 -9.05 0.38
CA TYR A 28 3.03 -8.95 -0.84
C TYR A 28 3.70 -10.26 -1.17
N ALA A 29 3.76 -10.59 -2.46
CA ALA A 29 4.57 -11.71 -2.94
C ALA A 29 6.06 -11.40 -2.75
N ASP A 30 6.89 -12.44 -2.76
CA ASP A 30 8.33 -12.30 -2.48
C ASP A 30 9.03 -11.38 -3.49
N ASP A 31 8.58 -11.38 -4.74
CA ASP A 31 9.16 -10.61 -5.83
C ASP A 31 8.28 -9.43 -6.26
N ALA A 32 7.39 -8.97 -5.38
CA ALA A 32 6.51 -7.86 -5.68
C ALA A 32 7.27 -6.57 -5.96
N GLU A 33 6.61 -5.69 -6.73
CA GLU A 33 7.14 -4.37 -7.02
C GLU A 33 6.13 -3.31 -6.63
N ILE A 34 6.59 -2.23 -6.00
CA ILE A 34 5.78 -1.06 -5.68
C ILE A 34 6.37 0.15 -6.39
N ARG A 35 5.51 0.94 -7.04
CA ARG A 35 5.87 2.24 -7.61
C ARG A 35 5.12 3.33 -6.89
N VAL A 36 5.84 4.31 -6.36
CA VAL A 36 5.27 5.45 -5.65
C VAL A 36 5.43 6.71 -6.49
N ILE A 37 4.31 7.38 -6.73
CA ILE A 37 4.27 8.67 -7.39
C ILE A 37 3.74 9.68 -6.37
N ASP A 38 4.53 10.70 -6.07
CA ASP A 38 4.17 11.71 -5.07
C ASP A 38 4.79 13.05 -5.46
N ARG A 39 4.77 14.02 -4.54
CA ARG A 39 5.33 15.36 -4.81
C ARG A 39 6.83 15.36 -5.04
N ASN A 40 7.54 14.30 -4.64
CA ASN A 40 8.99 14.16 -4.81
C ASN A 40 9.37 13.17 -5.91
N SER A 41 8.41 12.42 -6.45
CA SER A 41 8.63 11.35 -7.42
C SER A 41 7.58 11.45 -8.51
N GLN A 42 7.94 12.10 -9.61
CA GLN A 42 7.01 12.38 -10.70
C GLN A 42 6.69 11.12 -11.51
N PRO A 43 5.61 11.13 -12.30
CA PRO A 43 5.17 9.93 -13.03
C PRO A 43 6.20 9.31 -13.95
N SER A 44 7.08 10.12 -14.55
CA SER A 44 8.15 9.60 -15.43
C SER A 44 9.33 9.04 -14.64
N HIS A 45 9.41 9.32 -13.34
CA HIS A 45 10.50 8.88 -12.46
C HIS A 45 9.94 8.48 -11.09
N PRO A 46 9.08 7.44 -11.03
CA PRO A 46 8.53 7.01 -9.75
C PRO A 46 9.62 6.41 -8.86
N THR A 47 9.38 6.41 -7.55
CA THR A 47 10.21 5.67 -6.62
C THR A 47 9.79 4.21 -6.69
N VAL A 48 10.73 3.31 -6.96
CA VAL A 48 10.45 1.88 -7.14
C VAL A 48 11.11 1.08 -6.03
N MET A 49 10.34 0.22 -5.39
CA MET A 49 10.81 -0.79 -4.44
C MET A 49 10.51 -2.17 -5.01
N HIS A 50 11.49 -3.05 -5.01
CA HIS A 50 11.35 -4.40 -5.53
C HIS A 50 11.82 -5.42 -4.51
N GLY A 51 10.98 -6.42 -4.24
CA GLY A 51 11.29 -7.51 -3.34
C GLY A 51 11.00 -7.20 -1.88
N GLN A 52 11.01 -8.26 -1.07
CA GLN A 52 10.61 -8.18 0.34
C GLN A 52 11.46 -7.21 1.16
N SER A 53 12.76 -7.19 0.93
CA SER A 53 13.67 -6.33 1.71
C SER A 53 13.37 -4.85 1.50
N GLU A 54 13.24 -4.42 0.26
CA GLU A 54 12.97 -3.01 -0.05
C GLU A 54 11.57 -2.60 0.37
N ILE A 55 10.58 -3.47 0.15
CA ILE A 55 9.20 -3.21 0.54
C ILE A 55 9.08 -3.13 2.07
N SER A 56 9.73 -4.06 2.79
CA SER A 56 9.76 -4.04 4.25
C SER A 56 10.32 -2.71 4.78
N LYS A 57 11.42 -2.26 4.20
CA LYS A 57 12.06 -1.01 4.61
C LYS A 57 11.13 0.19 4.41
N MET A 58 10.44 0.24 3.28
CA MET A 58 9.49 1.30 2.97
C MET A 58 8.31 1.28 3.93
N LEU A 59 7.73 0.09 4.18
CA LEU A 59 6.59 -0.05 5.08
C LEU A 59 6.96 0.33 6.52
N ASN A 60 8.13 -0.08 6.99
CA ASN A 60 8.59 0.28 8.34
C ASN A 60 8.83 1.79 8.46
N ASP A 61 9.32 2.44 7.41
CA ASP A 61 9.50 3.89 7.40
C ASP A 61 8.15 4.60 7.47
N VAL A 62 7.22 4.26 6.58
CA VAL A 62 5.93 4.96 6.46
C VAL A 62 5.07 4.72 7.70
N TYR A 63 4.89 3.47 8.10
CA TYR A 63 4.00 3.12 9.22
C TYR A 63 4.66 3.25 10.57
N GLY A 64 5.96 3.54 10.60
CA GLY A 64 6.67 3.91 11.82
C GLY A 64 6.58 5.40 12.15
N ARG A 65 6.11 6.22 11.21
CA ARG A 65 5.95 7.66 11.45
C ARG A 65 4.78 7.92 12.39
N ASP A 66 4.87 9.00 13.14
CA ASP A 66 3.79 9.42 14.04
C ASP A 66 2.68 10.09 13.21
N MET A 67 1.83 9.26 12.62
CA MET A 67 0.69 9.73 11.83
C MET A 67 -0.42 8.69 11.92
N THR A 68 -1.65 9.13 11.64
CA THR A 68 -2.80 8.24 11.59
C THR A 68 -3.09 7.84 10.15
N HIS A 69 -3.62 6.64 9.99
CA HIS A 69 -3.98 6.08 8.68
C HIS A 69 -5.39 5.49 8.75
N LYS A 70 -6.14 5.64 7.68
CA LYS A 70 -7.47 5.05 7.57
C LYS A 70 -7.69 4.51 6.16
N LEU A 71 -8.17 3.27 6.07
CA LEU A 71 -8.60 2.67 4.82
C LEU A 71 -10.01 3.21 4.49
N GLU A 72 -10.11 4.01 3.44
CA GLU A 72 -11.38 4.67 3.09
C GLU A 72 -12.24 3.79 2.21
N GLN A 73 -11.70 3.33 1.09
CA GLN A 73 -12.42 2.50 0.12
C GLN A 73 -11.53 1.37 -0.35
N CYS A 74 -12.14 0.22 -0.62
CA CYS A 74 -11.42 -0.93 -1.13
C CYS A 74 -12.34 -1.70 -2.07
N VAL A 75 -11.89 -1.93 -3.29
CA VAL A 75 -12.62 -2.66 -4.32
C VAL A 75 -11.74 -3.77 -4.86
N ILE A 76 -12.26 -4.98 -4.92
CA ILE A 76 -11.58 -6.12 -5.51
C ILE A 76 -12.42 -6.64 -6.66
N GLN A 77 -11.78 -6.85 -7.80
CA GLN A 77 -12.40 -7.47 -8.94
C GLN A 77 -11.40 -8.40 -9.61
N GLY A 78 -11.68 -9.72 -9.59
CA GLY A 78 -10.78 -10.71 -10.12
C GLY A 78 -9.43 -10.67 -9.39
N ASP A 79 -8.36 -10.49 -10.15
CA ASP A 79 -7.01 -10.41 -9.63
C ASP A 79 -6.49 -8.98 -9.51
N HIS A 80 -7.41 -8.02 -9.34
CA HIS A 80 -7.06 -6.61 -9.15
C HIS A 80 -7.69 -6.08 -7.87
N ILE A 81 -6.98 -5.16 -7.22
CA ILE A 81 -7.48 -4.44 -6.06
C ILE A 81 -7.17 -2.95 -6.22
N ALA A 82 -8.13 -2.13 -5.83
CA ALA A 82 -7.94 -0.68 -5.75
C ALA A 82 -8.41 -0.21 -4.39
N TYR A 83 -7.65 0.69 -3.76
CA TYR A 83 -8.07 1.22 -2.47
C TYR A 83 -7.51 2.62 -2.24
N THR A 84 -8.18 3.36 -1.37
CA THR A 84 -7.74 4.69 -0.96
C THR A 84 -7.47 4.70 0.54
N GLU A 85 -6.46 5.45 0.92
CA GLU A 85 -6.01 5.58 2.29
C GLU A 85 -5.84 7.06 2.62
N SER A 86 -6.45 7.51 3.71
CA SER A 86 -6.25 8.87 4.20
C SER A 86 -5.28 8.83 5.39
N CYS A 87 -4.35 9.76 5.40
CA CYS A 87 -3.30 9.85 6.40
C CYS A 87 -3.23 11.26 6.95
N GLN A 88 -2.85 11.39 8.22
CA GLN A 88 -2.71 12.71 8.84
C GLN A 88 -1.55 12.72 9.81
N TYR A 89 -0.67 13.71 9.65
CA TYR A 89 0.42 13.99 10.58
C TYR A 89 -0.09 14.74 11.81
N PRO A 90 0.67 14.75 12.94
CA PRO A 90 0.24 15.47 14.15
C PRO A 90 0.03 16.96 13.96
N ASP A 91 0.72 17.59 13.01
CA ASP A 91 0.56 19.01 12.71
C ASP A 91 -0.68 19.32 11.85
N GLY A 92 -1.44 18.30 11.48
CA GLY A 92 -2.65 18.44 10.68
C GLY A 92 -2.47 18.28 9.19
N VAL A 93 -1.25 18.14 8.69
CA VAL A 93 -0.98 17.92 7.26
C VAL A 93 -1.59 16.57 6.85
N ARG A 94 -2.38 16.57 5.79
CA ARG A 94 -3.06 15.38 5.29
C ARG A 94 -2.43 14.87 4.00
N VAL A 95 -2.48 13.55 3.84
CA VAL A 95 -2.04 12.86 2.63
C VAL A 95 -3.15 11.90 2.21
N MET A 96 -3.48 11.92 0.92
CA MET A 96 -4.39 10.93 0.35
C MET A 96 -3.58 10.04 -0.58
N ALA A 97 -3.63 8.74 -0.35
CA ALA A 97 -2.99 7.76 -1.21
C ALA A 97 -4.04 6.95 -1.97
N SER A 98 -3.86 6.83 -3.28
CA SER A 98 -4.71 6.01 -4.13
C SER A 98 -3.86 4.88 -4.69
N SER A 99 -4.25 3.65 -4.44
CA SER A 99 -3.48 2.45 -4.77
C SER A 99 -4.22 1.58 -5.75
N MET A 100 -3.47 1.00 -6.70
CA MET A 100 -3.98 -0.02 -7.60
C MET A 100 -2.95 -1.13 -7.69
N ALA A 101 -3.40 -2.37 -7.52
CA ALA A 101 -2.48 -3.50 -7.45
C ALA A 101 -3.02 -4.71 -8.19
N SER A 102 -2.10 -5.52 -8.71
CA SER A 102 -2.41 -6.83 -9.29
C SER A 102 -2.09 -7.92 -8.29
N LEU A 103 -2.91 -8.96 -8.28
CA LEU A 103 -2.82 -10.06 -7.33
C LEU A 103 -2.47 -11.36 -8.05
N LYS A 104 -1.73 -12.22 -7.38
CA LYS A 104 -1.50 -13.60 -7.78
C LYS A 104 -1.52 -14.46 -6.53
N ASP A 105 -2.37 -15.50 -6.53
CA ASP A 105 -2.53 -16.40 -5.39
C ASP A 105 -2.83 -15.64 -4.09
N GLY A 106 -3.65 -14.56 -4.20
CA GLY A 106 -4.04 -13.76 -3.05
C GLY A 106 -2.97 -12.80 -2.53
N LYS A 107 -1.87 -12.64 -3.25
CA LYS A 107 -0.77 -11.73 -2.85
C LYS A 107 -0.57 -10.65 -3.90
N ILE A 108 -0.13 -9.48 -3.45
CA ILE A 108 0.20 -8.37 -4.34
C ILE A 108 1.51 -8.68 -5.06
N ILE A 109 1.49 -8.61 -6.39
CA ILE A 109 2.69 -8.78 -7.22
C ILE A 109 3.15 -7.47 -7.85
N ASP A 110 2.23 -6.51 -8.01
CA ASP A 110 2.51 -5.24 -8.65
C ASP A 110 1.58 -4.20 -8.04
N HIS A 111 2.13 -3.05 -7.63
CA HIS A 111 1.37 -2.05 -6.88
C HIS A 111 1.85 -0.66 -7.29
N THR A 112 0.91 0.17 -7.75
CA THR A 112 1.19 1.58 -8.00
C THR A 112 0.39 2.41 -7.01
N VAL A 113 1.06 3.32 -6.33
CA VAL A 113 0.41 4.24 -5.39
C VAL A 113 0.71 5.68 -5.79
N VAL A 114 -0.34 6.49 -5.85
CA VAL A 114 -0.26 7.92 -6.14
C VAL A 114 -0.69 8.67 -4.89
N GLN A 115 0.12 9.63 -4.46
CA GLN A 115 -0.12 10.39 -3.23
C GLN A 115 -0.33 11.86 -3.54
N ALA A 116 -1.35 12.44 -2.91
CA ALA A 116 -1.59 13.88 -2.91
C ALA A 116 -1.43 14.40 -1.48
N TRP A 117 -0.71 15.51 -1.34
CA TRP A 117 -0.34 16.08 -0.06
C TRP A 117 -0.93 17.47 0.10
N ASP A 118 -1.29 17.84 1.31
CA ASP A 118 -1.53 19.24 1.65
C ASP A 118 -0.25 20.04 1.43
N GLU A 119 -0.42 21.27 1.03
CA GLU A 119 0.70 22.20 0.85
C GLU A 119 0.97 23.01 2.11
#